data_406ca09550e7e7e5f7fdcd7eddf2843f
#
_entry.id   406ca09550e7e7e5f7fdcd7eddf2843f
#
_cell.length_a   1.000
_cell.length_b   1.000
_cell.length_c   1.000
_cell.angle_alpha   90.00
_cell.angle_beta   90.00
_cell.angle_gamma   90.00
#
_symmetry.space_group_name_H-M   'P 1'
#
loop_
_entity.id
_entity.type
_entity.pdbx_description
1 polymer ?
#
loop_
_entity_poly.entity_id
_entity_poly.type
_entity_poly.pdbx_seq_one_letter_code
_entity_poly.pdbx_strand_id
1 'polypeptide(L)'
;MRTFNYSAIKEQKWDSDVLGLIAAIYKEAGKQELYLKQRPEELEKLVEIAKIQSTEASNAIEGIVTTSTRIRQLVEEKTTPRNRDEQEIAGYRDVLSIIHESFDAIPITQNYILQLHKILYSHMNNPLAGRTKAAQNYITATYPDGHVETLFTPLAPYETPEALDRICAEYNRVIGNIDRKSVV
;
A
#
# COMPACT_ATOMS: atom_id res chain seq x y z
N MET A 1 5.68 -22.26 14.25
CA MET A 1 5.87 -21.07 13.39
C MET A 1 5.33 -21.36 12.01
N ARG A 2 4.39 -20.57 11.50
CA ARG A 2 3.92 -20.71 10.11
C ARG A 2 5.04 -20.27 9.17
N THR A 3 5.50 -21.18 8.31
CA THR A 3 6.48 -20.84 7.27
C THR A 3 5.73 -20.57 5.97
N PHE A 4 5.91 -19.38 5.39
CA PHE A 4 5.43 -19.11 4.05
C PHE A 4 6.35 -19.81 3.04
N ASN A 5 5.77 -20.58 2.14
CA ASN A 5 6.51 -21.20 1.05
C ASN A 5 6.50 -20.29 -0.19
N TYR A 6 7.47 -19.41 -0.27
CA TYR A 6 7.63 -18.51 -1.42
C TYR A 6 8.04 -19.24 -2.71
N SER A 7 8.54 -20.48 -2.63
CA SER A 7 8.91 -21.26 -3.81
C SER A 7 7.69 -21.65 -4.65
N ALA A 8 6.50 -21.77 -4.04
CA ALA A 8 5.26 -22.06 -4.74
C ALA A 8 4.92 -21.00 -5.82
N ILE A 9 5.36 -19.75 -5.65
CA ILE A 9 5.17 -18.68 -6.64
C ILE A 9 5.93 -18.98 -7.93
N LYS A 10 7.12 -19.61 -7.84
CA LYS A 10 7.94 -19.97 -9.00
C LYS A 10 7.35 -21.13 -9.81
N GLU A 11 6.54 -21.97 -9.17
CA GLU A 11 5.90 -23.13 -9.78
C GLU A 11 4.57 -22.79 -10.45
N GLN A 12 4.09 -21.56 -10.24
CA GLN A 12 2.83 -21.08 -10.82
C GLN A 12 2.96 -20.98 -12.33
N LYS A 13 2.09 -21.66 -13.05
CA LYS A 13 2.00 -21.55 -14.51
C LYS A 13 1.15 -20.33 -14.86
N TRP A 14 1.68 -19.51 -15.72
CA TRP A 14 0.97 -18.36 -16.27
C TRP A 14 0.23 -18.79 -17.53
N ASP A 15 -1.06 -18.49 -17.62
CA ASP A 15 -1.85 -18.72 -18.82
C ASP A 15 -1.64 -17.61 -19.87
N SER A 16 -2.22 -17.83 -21.07
CA SER A 16 -2.11 -16.88 -22.18
C SER A 16 -2.72 -15.51 -21.85
N ASP A 17 -3.76 -15.48 -21.01
CA ASP A 17 -4.47 -14.25 -20.67
C ASP A 17 -3.59 -13.37 -19.78
N VAL A 18 -2.94 -13.96 -18.77
CA VAL A 18 -1.98 -13.25 -17.91
C VAL A 18 -0.79 -12.74 -18.72
N LEU A 19 -0.25 -13.55 -19.63
CA LEU A 19 0.83 -13.10 -20.52
C LEU A 19 0.39 -11.96 -21.45
N GLY A 20 -0.85 -12.02 -21.96
CA GLY A 20 -1.45 -10.94 -22.73
C GLY A 20 -1.58 -9.64 -21.94
N LEU A 21 -2.01 -9.70 -20.68
CA LEU A 21 -2.10 -8.55 -19.78
C LEU A 21 -0.71 -7.96 -19.48
N ILE A 22 0.29 -8.80 -19.22
CA ILE A 22 1.68 -8.35 -19.01
C ILE A 22 2.18 -7.60 -20.25
N ALA A 23 1.99 -8.16 -21.44
CA ALA A 23 2.39 -7.52 -22.70
C ALA A 23 1.68 -6.17 -22.92
N ALA A 24 0.39 -6.07 -22.57
CA ALA A 24 -0.36 -4.82 -22.64
C ALA A 24 0.19 -3.77 -21.67
N ILE A 25 0.51 -4.15 -20.44
CA ILE A 25 1.12 -3.25 -19.44
C ILE A 25 2.46 -2.71 -19.95
N TYR A 26 3.35 -3.56 -20.45
CA TYR A 26 4.65 -3.13 -20.97
C TYR A 26 4.53 -2.21 -22.19
N LYS A 27 3.55 -2.47 -23.07
CA LYS A 27 3.27 -1.61 -24.22
C LYS A 27 2.85 -0.21 -23.78
N GLU A 28 1.96 -0.11 -22.77
CA GLU A 28 1.51 1.19 -22.27
C GLU A 28 2.60 1.89 -21.45
N ALA A 29 3.41 1.16 -20.70
CA ALA A 29 4.58 1.72 -20.00
C ALA A 29 5.59 2.35 -20.99
N GLY A 30 5.86 1.69 -22.13
CA GLY A 30 6.72 2.24 -23.18
C GLY A 30 6.15 3.52 -23.80
N LYS A 31 4.82 3.61 -24.00
CA LYS A 31 4.19 4.86 -24.44
C LYS A 31 4.31 5.96 -23.39
N GLN A 32 4.12 5.62 -22.10
CA GLN A 32 4.23 6.58 -21.01
C GLN A 32 5.61 7.22 -20.96
N GLU A 33 6.68 6.48 -21.17
CA GLU A 33 8.05 7.03 -21.23
C GLU A 33 8.20 8.09 -22.34
N LEU A 34 7.54 7.90 -23.47
CA LEU A 34 7.53 8.87 -24.55
C LEU A 34 6.76 10.15 -24.15
N TYR A 35 5.60 9.99 -23.49
CA TYR A 35 4.79 11.13 -23.03
C TYR A 35 5.49 11.92 -21.93
N LEU A 36 6.22 11.28 -21.02
CA LEU A 36 7.03 11.96 -19.98
C LEU A 36 8.00 12.99 -20.57
N LYS A 37 8.56 12.69 -21.74
CA LYS A 37 9.48 13.60 -22.44
C LYS A 37 8.76 14.72 -23.21
N GLN A 38 7.53 14.48 -23.66
CA GLN A 38 6.81 15.39 -24.58
C GLN A 38 5.81 16.30 -23.85
N ARG A 39 5.20 15.86 -22.74
CA ARG A 39 4.11 16.57 -22.07
C ARG A 39 4.17 16.45 -20.54
N PRO A 40 5.24 16.93 -19.90
CA PRO A 40 5.43 16.78 -18.45
C PRO A 40 4.30 17.44 -17.64
N GLU A 41 3.83 18.63 -18.03
CA GLU A 41 2.78 19.35 -17.30
C GLU A 41 1.42 18.63 -17.29
N GLU A 42 1.08 17.93 -18.39
CA GLU A 42 -0.16 17.14 -18.45
C GLU A 42 -0.07 15.92 -17.54
N LEU A 43 1.12 15.31 -17.45
CA LEU A 43 1.35 14.17 -16.58
C LEU A 43 1.35 14.56 -15.11
N GLU A 44 1.89 15.71 -14.73
CA GLU A 44 1.80 16.23 -13.37
C GLU A 44 0.32 16.40 -12.93
N LYS A 45 -0.53 16.95 -13.80
CA LYS A 45 -1.97 17.04 -13.53
C LYS A 45 -2.64 15.67 -13.37
N LEU A 46 -2.24 14.69 -14.18
CA LEU A 46 -2.75 13.31 -14.04
C LEU A 46 -2.30 12.66 -12.74
N VAL A 47 -1.08 12.91 -12.29
CA VAL A 47 -0.58 12.43 -10.98
C VAL A 47 -1.42 13.01 -9.85
N GLU A 48 -1.74 14.30 -9.87
CA GLU A 48 -2.58 14.91 -8.83
C GLU A 48 -4.00 14.33 -8.83
N ILE A 49 -4.61 14.12 -10.00
CA ILE A 49 -5.91 13.44 -10.12
C ILE A 49 -5.84 12.01 -9.58
N ALA A 50 -4.78 11.27 -9.91
CA ALA A 50 -4.58 9.91 -9.44
C ALA A 50 -4.41 9.84 -7.93
N LYS A 51 -3.71 10.80 -7.31
CA LYS A 51 -3.58 10.90 -5.85
C LYS A 51 -4.95 11.07 -5.18
N ILE A 52 -5.81 11.95 -5.71
CA ILE A 52 -7.16 12.16 -5.18
C ILE A 52 -8.00 10.89 -5.30
N GLN A 53 -8.05 10.29 -6.49
CA GLN A 53 -8.85 9.09 -6.75
C GLN A 53 -8.36 7.89 -5.94
N SER A 54 -7.04 7.70 -5.84
CA SER A 54 -6.44 6.64 -5.05
C SER A 54 -6.75 6.80 -3.56
N THR A 55 -6.67 8.04 -3.05
CA THR A 55 -7.01 8.35 -1.66
C THR A 55 -8.48 8.07 -1.38
N GLU A 56 -9.38 8.52 -2.25
CA GLU A 56 -10.83 8.28 -2.12
C GLU A 56 -11.16 6.80 -2.14
N ALA A 57 -10.72 6.08 -3.17
CA ALA A 57 -11.03 4.67 -3.36
C ALA A 57 -10.44 3.77 -2.27
N SER A 58 -9.19 3.99 -1.89
CA SER A 58 -8.52 3.17 -0.86
C SER A 58 -9.16 3.35 0.52
N ASN A 59 -9.52 4.58 0.90
CA ASN A 59 -10.19 4.83 2.17
C ASN A 59 -11.63 4.31 2.16
N ALA A 60 -12.35 4.41 1.04
CA ALA A 60 -13.70 3.87 0.90
C ALA A 60 -13.76 2.34 1.08
N ILE A 61 -12.75 1.59 0.63
CA ILE A 61 -12.64 0.14 0.85
C ILE A 61 -12.61 -0.20 2.34
N GLU A 62 -11.97 0.64 3.15
CA GLU A 62 -11.89 0.50 4.62
C GLU A 62 -13.12 1.08 5.34
N GLY A 63 -14.14 1.54 4.60
CA GLY A 63 -15.34 2.15 5.16
C GLY A 63 -15.15 3.60 5.62
N ILE A 64 -14.03 4.21 5.29
CA ILE A 64 -13.70 5.60 5.61
C ILE A 64 -14.19 6.47 4.46
N VAL A 65 -15.28 7.18 4.68
CA VAL A 65 -15.94 7.96 3.64
C VAL A 65 -16.15 9.42 4.06
N THR A 66 -15.95 10.31 3.09
CA THR A 66 -16.34 11.71 3.18
C THR A 66 -16.78 12.19 1.78
N THR A 67 -17.18 13.44 1.62
CA THR A 67 -17.57 13.95 0.31
C THR A 67 -16.36 14.13 -0.61
N SER A 68 -16.55 13.93 -1.91
CA SER A 68 -15.45 14.12 -2.90
C SER A 68 -14.88 15.54 -2.86
N THR A 69 -15.70 16.55 -2.57
CA THR A 69 -15.22 17.92 -2.34
C THR A 69 -14.28 17.98 -1.14
N ARG A 70 -14.63 17.28 -0.04
CA ARG A 70 -13.81 17.28 1.16
C ARG A 70 -12.52 16.50 0.97
N ILE A 71 -12.54 15.37 0.23
CA ILE A 71 -11.33 14.64 -0.19
C ILE A 71 -10.37 15.59 -0.90
N ARG A 72 -10.87 16.34 -1.89
CA ARG A 72 -10.05 17.30 -2.63
C ARG A 72 -9.41 18.34 -1.71
N GLN A 73 -10.18 18.93 -0.81
CA GLN A 73 -9.68 19.89 0.18
C GLN A 73 -8.58 19.29 1.09
N LEU A 74 -8.73 18.05 1.51
CA LEU A 74 -7.74 17.37 2.33
C LEU A 74 -6.47 17.03 1.54
N VAL A 75 -6.60 16.66 0.26
CA VAL A 75 -5.46 16.23 -0.58
C VAL A 75 -4.72 17.42 -1.19
N GLU A 76 -5.43 18.31 -1.86
CA GLU A 76 -4.82 19.45 -2.57
C GLU A 76 -4.51 20.62 -1.63
N GLU A 77 -5.53 21.05 -0.85
CA GLU A 77 -5.42 22.26 -0.01
C GLU A 77 -4.80 21.98 1.37
N LYS A 78 -4.59 20.70 1.71
CA LYS A 78 -4.04 20.25 2.99
C LYS A 78 -4.77 20.86 4.20
N THR A 79 -6.10 20.98 4.10
CA THR A 79 -6.91 21.54 5.19
C THR A 79 -6.88 20.65 6.41
N THR A 80 -7.10 21.25 7.60
CA THR A 80 -7.09 20.53 8.87
C THR A 80 -8.20 19.49 8.94
N PRO A 81 -7.91 18.22 9.28
CA PRO A 81 -8.91 17.18 9.51
C PRO A 81 -9.85 17.52 10.66
N ARG A 82 -11.16 17.24 10.52
CA ARG A 82 -12.21 17.57 11.48
C ARG A 82 -12.61 16.40 12.38
N ASN A 83 -12.42 15.19 11.90
CA ASN A 83 -12.79 13.96 12.59
C ASN A 83 -11.75 12.85 12.32
N ARG A 84 -11.98 11.67 12.90
CA ARG A 84 -11.08 10.53 12.77
C ARG A 84 -10.90 10.09 11.32
N ASP A 85 -11.98 9.97 10.56
CA ASP A 85 -11.95 9.53 9.15
C ASP A 85 -11.08 10.47 8.31
N GLU A 86 -11.24 11.79 8.49
CA GLU A 86 -10.43 12.79 7.82
C GLU A 86 -8.96 12.75 8.25
N GLN A 87 -8.67 12.38 9.51
CA GLN A 87 -7.29 12.17 9.99
C GLN A 87 -6.64 10.97 9.31
N GLU A 88 -7.39 9.88 9.10
CA GLU A 88 -6.91 8.71 8.36
C GLU A 88 -6.65 9.06 6.88
N ILE A 89 -7.56 9.79 6.24
CA ILE A 89 -7.40 10.31 4.88
C ILE A 89 -6.16 11.20 4.77
N ALA A 90 -5.94 12.11 5.70
CA ALA A 90 -4.78 13.01 5.69
C ALA A 90 -3.47 12.23 5.86
N GLY A 91 -3.44 11.25 6.74
CA GLY A 91 -2.29 10.36 6.92
C GLY A 91 -1.99 9.53 5.66
N TYR A 92 -3.02 8.99 5.02
CA TYR A 92 -2.88 8.26 3.75
C TYR A 92 -2.30 9.16 2.66
N ARG A 93 -2.83 10.38 2.50
CA ARG A 93 -2.28 11.40 1.57
C ARG A 93 -0.78 11.62 1.80
N ASP A 94 -0.38 11.82 3.05
CA ASP A 94 1.01 12.13 3.39
C ASP A 94 1.95 10.96 3.04
N VAL A 95 1.55 9.73 3.34
CA VAL A 95 2.28 8.52 2.94
C VAL A 95 2.37 8.39 1.42
N LEU A 96 1.24 8.58 0.73
CA LEU A 96 1.18 8.48 -0.73
C LEU A 96 2.08 9.51 -1.41
N SER A 97 2.12 10.75 -0.91
CA SER A 97 3.03 11.79 -1.41
C SER A 97 4.49 11.38 -1.26
N ILE A 98 4.90 10.87 -0.08
CA ILE A 98 6.27 10.41 0.15
C ILE A 98 6.65 9.28 -0.81
N ILE A 99 5.75 8.32 -1.02
CA ILE A 99 5.99 7.21 -1.94
C ILE A 99 6.15 7.73 -3.36
N HIS A 100 5.26 8.60 -3.84
CA HIS A 100 5.34 9.17 -5.18
C HIS A 100 6.60 10.00 -5.41
N GLU A 101 7.07 10.73 -4.41
CA GLU A 101 8.23 11.61 -4.51
C GLU A 101 9.58 10.86 -4.37
N SER A 102 9.58 9.70 -3.69
CA SER A 102 10.83 9.07 -3.25
C SER A 102 10.84 7.53 -3.34
N PHE A 103 9.95 6.92 -4.13
CA PHE A 103 9.82 5.45 -4.19
C PHE A 103 11.13 4.73 -4.56
N ASP A 104 11.97 5.33 -5.38
CA ASP A 104 13.26 4.81 -5.82
C ASP A 104 14.32 4.85 -4.72
N ALA A 105 14.18 5.75 -3.75
CA ALA A 105 15.06 5.89 -2.59
C ALA A 105 14.56 5.15 -1.34
N ILE A 106 13.33 4.62 -1.34
CA ILE A 106 12.73 3.91 -0.20
C ILE A 106 12.94 2.39 -0.36
N PRO A 107 13.90 1.78 0.35
CA PRO A 107 14.06 0.34 0.31
C PRO A 107 12.91 -0.38 1.03
N ILE A 108 12.53 -1.55 0.52
CA ILE A 108 11.52 -2.40 1.16
C ILE A 108 12.16 -3.11 2.34
N THR A 109 12.04 -2.51 3.52
CA THR A 109 12.51 -3.05 4.79
C THR A 109 11.47 -2.86 5.89
N GLN A 110 11.55 -3.66 6.95
CA GLN A 110 10.67 -3.49 8.11
C GLN A 110 10.72 -2.06 8.64
N ASN A 111 11.90 -1.47 8.75
CA ASN A 111 12.08 -0.12 9.29
C ASN A 111 11.32 0.93 8.47
N TYR A 112 11.44 0.90 7.13
CA TYR A 112 10.74 1.84 6.27
C TYR A 112 9.22 1.61 6.27
N ILE A 113 8.77 0.36 6.29
CA ILE A 113 7.33 0.04 6.42
C ILE A 113 6.79 0.63 7.73
N LEU A 114 7.49 0.47 8.84
CA LEU A 114 7.08 1.04 10.12
C LEU A 114 7.16 2.58 10.16
N GLN A 115 8.11 3.19 9.44
CA GLN A 115 8.15 4.65 9.28
C GLN A 115 6.94 5.15 8.49
N LEU A 116 6.58 4.53 7.37
CA LEU A 116 5.37 4.87 6.61
C LEU A 116 4.11 4.66 7.46
N HIS A 117 4.04 3.56 8.21
CA HIS A 117 2.96 3.33 9.17
C HIS A 117 2.88 4.42 10.27
N LYS A 118 4.01 4.93 10.73
CA LYS A 118 4.03 6.06 11.68
C LYS A 118 3.46 7.33 11.05
N ILE A 119 3.80 7.61 9.81
CA ILE A 119 3.30 8.79 9.08
C ILE A 119 1.80 8.66 8.81
N LEU A 120 1.33 7.46 8.45
CA LEU A 120 -0.09 7.18 8.26
C LEU A 120 -0.94 7.59 9.48
N TYR A 121 -0.40 7.42 10.68
CA TYR A 121 -1.06 7.80 11.94
C TYR A 121 -0.63 9.15 12.50
N SER A 122 0.10 9.99 11.73
CA SER A 122 0.65 11.26 12.23
C SER A 122 -0.41 12.29 12.67
N HIS A 123 -1.60 12.22 12.07
CA HIS A 123 -2.73 13.09 12.40
C HIS A 123 -3.58 12.54 13.55
N MET A 124 -3.25 11.37 14.10
CA MET A 124 -3.98 10.69 15.15
C MET A 124 -3.09 10.41 16.35
N ASN A 125 -3.65 10.46 17.54
CA ASN A 125 -2.95 10.02 18.75
C ASN A 125 -3.03 8.49 18.88
N ASN A 126 -2.23 7.77 18.08
CA ASN A 126 -2.20 6.31 18.09
C ASN A 126 -0.87 5.79 18.67
N PRO A 127 -0.87 5.15 19.84
CA PRO A 127 0.35 4.66 20.50
C PRO A 127 1.03 3.50 19.72
N LEU A 128 0.34 2.89 18.76
CA LEU A 128 0.87 1.83 17.92
C LEU A 128 1.49 2.35 16.61
N ALA A 129 1.43 3.66 16.36
CA ALA A 129 2.02 4.27 15.17
C ALA A 129 3.51 3.92 15.04
N GLY A 130 3.88 3.33 13.90
CA GLY A 130 5.25 2.89 13.62
C GLY A 130 5.72 1.68 14.41
N ARG A 131 4.81 0.86 14.93
CA ARG A 131 5.11 -0.35 15.70
C ARG A 131 4.33 -1.54 15.15
N THR A 132 4.88 -2.72 15.34
CA THR A 132 4.13 -3.97 15.18
C THR A 132 3.13 -4.13 16.33
N LYS A 133 2.12 -4.96 16.13
CA LYS A 133 1.09 -5.21 17.14
C LYS A 133 1.69 -5.72 18.46
N ALA A 134 1.12 -5.28 19.57
CA ALA A 134 1.51 -5.70 20.92
C ALA A 134 0.54 -6.74 21.52
N ALA A 135 -0.69 -6.84 20.97
CA ALA A 135 -1.72 -7.77 21.41
C ALA A 135 -2.13 -8.70 20.27
N GLN A 136 -2.59 -9.93 20.65
CA GLN A 136 -3.16 -10.84 19.68
C GLN A 136 -4.48 -10.30 19.14
N ASN A 137 -4.64 -10.33 17.83
CA ASN A 137 -5.89 -10.01 17.15
C ASN A 137 -6.45 -11.26 16.45
N TYR A 138 -7.75 -11.25 16.20
CA TYR A 138 -8.48 -12.33 15.55
C TYR A 138 -9.38 -11.74 14.47
N ILE A 139 -9.55 -12.47 13.37
CA ILE A 139 -10.59 -12.17 12.39
C ILE A 139 -11.75 -13.08 12.73
N THR A 140 -12.88 -12.48 13.09
CA THR A 140 -14.07 -13.19 13.55
C THR A 140 -15.28 -12.86 12.66
N ALA A 141 -16.19 -13.83 12.54
CA ALA A 141 -17.54 -13.60 12.02
C ALA A 141 -18.53 -13.58 13.19
N THR A 142 -19.46 -12.64 13.18
CA THR A 142 -20.60 -12.61 14.09
C THR A 142 -21.85 -12.93 13.30
N TYR A 143 -22.55 -13.98 13.70
CA TYR A 143 -23.77 -14.45 13.05
C TYR A 143 -25.03 -13.77 13.65
N PRO A 144 -26.17 -13.80 12.96
CA PRO A 144 -27.42 -13.17 13.42
C PRO A 144 -27.93 -13.69 14.77
N ASP A 145 -27.57 -14.92 15.13
CA ASP A 145 -27.91 -15.57 16.42
C ASP A 145 -27.00 -15.13 17.59
N GLY A 146 -26.02 -14.24 17.30
CA GLY A 146 -25.03 -13.77 18.28
C GLY A 146 -23.81 -14.68 18.43
N HIS A 147 -23.76 -15.83 17.72
CA HIS A 147 -22.58 -16.69 17.72
C HIS A 147 -21.39 -15.98 17.07
N VAL A 148 -20.20 -16.11 17.71
CA VAL A 148 -18.94 -15.55 17.19
C VAL A 148 -17.98 -16.70 16.88
N GLU A 149 -17.57 -16.78 15.63
CA GLU A 149 -16.58 -17.75 15.15
C GLU A 149 -15.27 -17.07 14.78
N THR A 150 -14.14 -17.65 15.20
CA THR A 150 -12.82 -17.17 14.76
C THR A 150 -12.48 -17.77 13.41
N LEU A 151 -12.55 -16.97 12.36
CA LEU A 151 -12.25 -17.37 10.98
C LEU A 151 -10.75 -17.51 10.76
N PHE A 152 -9.94 -16.64 11.36
CA PHE A 152 -8.50 -16.64 11.19
C PHE A 152 -7.79 -16.06 12.40
N THR A 153 -6.70 -16.71 12.78
CA THR A 153 -5.79 -16.22 13.82
C THR A 153 -4.48 -15.78 13.16
N PRO A 154 -4.18 -14.47 13.08
CA PRO A 154 -2.92 -13.95 12.58
C PRO A 154 -1.72 -14.42 13.42
N LEU A 155 -0.50 -14.16 12.93
CA LEU A 155 0.72 -14.42 13.68
C LEU A 155 0.67 -13.79 15.08
N ALA A 156 1.31 -14.43 16.04
CA ALA A 156 1.44 -13.88 17.38
C ALA A 156 2.26 -12.57 17.37
N PRO A 157 2.04 -11.66 18.33
CA PRO A 157 2.77 -10.39 18.39
C PRO A 157 4.30 -10.56 18.34
N TYR A 158 4.84 -11.53 19.06
CA TYR A 158 6.27 -11.81 19.12
C TYR A 158 6.85 -12.39 17.81
N GLU A 159 6.02 -12.99 16.96
CA GLU A 159 6.41 -13.53 15.66
C GLU A 159 6.36 -12.46 14.55
N THR A 160 5.59 -11.41 14.75
CA THR A 160 5.29 -10.42 13.69
C THR A 160 6.54 -9.69 13.19
N PRO A 161 7.49 -9.22 14.04
CA PRO A 161 8.70 -8.54 13.54
C PRO A 161 9.56 -9.44 12.65
N GLU A 162 9.82 -10.66 13.09
CA GLU A 162 10.64 -11.62 12.31
C GLU A 162 9.96 -11.99 10.98
N ALA A 163 8.63 -12.18 10.99
CA ALA A 163 7.89 -12.48 9.78
C ALA A 163 7.92 -11.31 8.77
N LEU A 164 7.84 -10.07 9.27
CA LEU A 164 7.94 -8.87 8.44
C LEU A 164 9.35 -8.73 7.83
N ASP A 165 10.41 -8.95 8.61
CA ASP A 165 11.77 -8.95 8.09
C ASP A 165 11.98 -10.02 7.02
N ARG A 166 11.46 -11.21 7.24
CA ARG A 166 11.56 -12.33 6.30
C ARG A 166 10.87 -12.03 4.97
N ILE A 167 9.66 -11.47 4.98
CA ILE A 167 8.96 -11.13 3.74
C ILE A 167 9.68 -10.02 2.97
N CYS A 168 10.23 -9.01 3.67
CA CYS A 168 11.05 -7.98 3.05
C CYS A 168 12.32 -8.55 2.42
N ALA A 169 13.01 -9.45 3.13
CA ALA A 169 14.21 -10.11 2.64
C ALA A 169 13.93 -10.95 1.38
N GLU A 170 12.84 -11.74 1.37
CA GLU A 170 12.44 -12.52 0.21
C GLU A 170 12.05 -11.64 -0.99
N TYR A 171 11.32 -10.57 -0.75
CA TYR A 171 11.00 -9.60 -1.81
C TYR A 171 12.28 -9.04 -2.43
N ASN A 172 13.19 -8.53 -1.61
CA ASN A 172 14.45 -7.94 -2.08
C ASN A 172 15.32 -8.96 -2.80
N ARG A 173 15.34 -10.22 -2.34
CA ARG A 173 16.08 -11.30 -3.01
C ARG A 173 15.53 -11.56 -4.42
N VAL A 174 14.22 -11.56 -4.59
CA VAL A 174 13.58 -11.80 -5.90
C VAL A 174 13.85 -10.61 -6.83
N ILE A 175 13.60 -9.40 -6.36
CA ILE A 175 13.77 -8.17 -7.16
C ILE A 175 15.26 -7.91 -7.48
N GLY A 176 16.18 -8.19 -6.54
CA GLY A 176 17.62 -8.02 -6.77
C GLY A 176 18.19 -8.97 -7.81
N ASN A 177 17.52 -10.10 -8.09
CA ASN A 177 17.89 -11.04 -9.16
C ASN A 177 17.32 -10.64 -10.53
N ILE A 178 16.40 -9.68 -10.56
CA ILE A 178 15.91 -9.09 -11.80
C ILE A 178 16.80 -7.88 -12.07
N ASP A 179 17.63 -7.96 -13.12
CA ASP A 179 18.44 -6.82 -13.52
C ASP A 179 17.51 -5.64 -13.88
N ARG A 180 17.44 -4.64 -12.98
CA ARG A 180 16.62 -3.45 -13.17
C ARG A 180 17.01 -2.66 -14.42
N LYS A 181 18.20 -2.89 -14.97
CA LYS A 181 18.66 -2.27 -16.22
C LYS A 181 18.08 -2.93 -17.48
N SER A 182 17.55 -4.15 -17.36
CA SER A 182 16.93 -4.85 -18.48
C SER A 182 15.42 -4.65 -18.57
N VAL A 183 14.84 -3.85 -17.69
CA VAL A 183 13.39 -3.55 -17.61
C VAL A 183 13.10 -2.06 -17.85
N VAL A 184 14.11 -1.31 -18.31
CA VAL A 184 13.96 0.11 -18.70
C VAL A 184 14.00 0.23 -20.22
#